data_474161f2088978c2bcccda9d20884f0d
#
_entry.id   474161f2088978c2bcccda9d20884f0d
#
_cell.length_a   1.000
_cell.length_b   1.000
_cell.length_c   1.000
_cell.angle_alpha   90.00
_cell.angle_beta   90.00
_cell.angle_gamma   90.00
#
_symmetry.space_group_name_H-M   'P 1'
#
loop_
_entity.id
_entity.type
_entity.pdbx_description
1 polymer ?
#
loop_
_entity_poly.entity_id
_entity_poly.type
_entity_poly.pdbx_seq_one_letter_code
_entity_poly.pdbx_strand_id
1 'polypeptide(L)'
;MKWYLWGAVVLLYSLFGSACSTEGRYDLSAYGLSPVENVDNAPAMARALEQIREKCEENQTIVVTLPKGRYEFYPDSAAERVYFISNHDQMNPKKVGLPFEGMKNMVFDGQGSELIFHGRMLPVSLLDSRNCVLKNFSIDFKHPQISQVKVVENDTVNGGITFEVAPWVHYEIRDSVFVAKGEGWELTPGSGIAFEGDTRHLVYNTSDIPVGVRGLIEVSPRLIKSPRWKDNRLVPGTVIAMRSWERPAPGVFLYHDVNTTLENIKVHYAEGMGLLAQMSENITLDGFSVCLKGADDPRYFTTQADATHFSACKGAIISKNGLYEGMMDDAINVHGTYLKVVRRVNDSTLVGRYMHPQSYGFEWGRVGDSVQFIHSSTMELIGARNRITEGRRSSRSGLRIR
;
A
#
# COMPACT_ATOMS: atom_id res chain seq x y z
N MET A 1 12.39 61.87 59.09
CA MET A 1 13.54 61.02 58.66
C MET A 1 12.98 59.79 57.92
N LYS A 2 13.08 59.77 56.58
CA LYS A 2 12.54 58.69 55.72
C LYS A 2 13.72 57.78 55.32
N TRP A 3 13.66 56.51 55.67
CA TRP A 3 14.59 55.50 55.18
C TRP A 3 13.95 54.76 53.97
N TYR A 4 14.61 54.80 52.81
CA TYR A 4 14.26 54.00 51.65
C TYR A 4 15.08 52.70 51.67
N LEU A 5 14.37 51.56 51.74
CA LEU A 5 14.92 50.25 51.46
C LEU A 5 14.83 49.95 49.95
N TRP A 6 15.96 49.73 49.30
CA TRP A 6 16.07 49.22 47.98
C TRP A 6 16.06 47.69 48.02
N GLY A 7 15.00 47.07 47.50
CA GLY A 7 14.95 45.65 47.28
C GLY A 7 15.55 45.27 45.91
N ALA A 8 16.63 44.53 45.89
CA ALA A 8 17.20 43.98 44.67
C ALA A 8 16.37 42.79 44.23
N VAL A 9 15.73 42.94 43.08
CA VAL A 9 15.07 41.81 42.37
C VAL A 9 16.14 41.09 41.54
N VAL A 10 16.52 39.88 42.00
CA VAL A 10 17.39 38.98 41.24
C VAL A 10 16.51 38.24 40.25
N LEU A 11 16.55 38.63 38.97
CA LEU A 11 15.97 37.87 37.87
C LEU A 11 16.84 36.63 37.58
N LEU A 12 16.39 35.47 38.02
CA LEU A 12 16.92 34.18 37.53
C LEU A 12 16.43 33.98 36.08
N TYR A 13 17.29 34.26 35.11
CA TYR A 13 17.13 33.77 33.75
C TYR A 13 17.40 32.24 33.77
N SER A 14 16.37 31.43 33.76
CA SER A 14 16.48 30.02 33.41
C SER A 14 16.88 29.92 31.92
N LEU A 15 18.15 29.63 31.69
CA LEU A 15 18.67 29.20 30.41
C LEU A 15 18.02 27.83 30.08
N PHE A 16 16.88 27.85 29.43
CA PHE A 16 16.46 26.70 28.65
C PHE A 16 17.42 26.63 27.45
N GLY A 17 18.45 25.82 27.62
CA GLY A 17 19.27 25.41 26.49
C GLY A 17 18.41 24.70 25.48
N SER A 18 18.03 25.38 24.40
CA SER A 18 17.54 24.71 23.19
C SER A 18 18.66 23.76 22.76
N ALA A 19 18.47 22.47 22.97
CA ALA A 19 19.33 21.49 22.36
C ALA A 19 19.22 21.71 20.84
N CYS A 20 20.25 22.32 20.27
CA CYS A 20 20.39 22.50 18.83
C CYS A 20 20.58 21.09 18.27
N SER A 21 19.51 20.47 17.75
CA SER A 21 19.63 19.22 17.02
C SER A 21 20.48 19.50 15.78
N THR A 22 21.63 18.86 15.68
CA THR A 22 22.42 18.91 14.44
C THR A 22 21.61 18.21 13.34
N GLU A 23 21.34 18.90 12.23
CA GLU A 23 20.61 18.37 11.10
C GLU A 23 21.59 17.79 10.08
N GLY A 24 21.48 16.47 9.80
CA GLY A 24 22.23 15.82 8.72
C GLY A 24 21.42 15.91 7.42
N ARG A 25 22.00 16.48 6.37
CA ARG A 25 21.35 16.60 5.05
C ARG A 25 22.03 15.72 4.01
N TYR A 26 21.23 14.94 3.28
CA TYR A 26 21.69 13.99 2.26
C TYR A 26 20.88 14.21 0.98
N ASP A 27 21.56 14.60 -0.08
CA ASP A 27 20.99 14.70 -1.43
C ASP A 27 21.22 13.39 -2.19
N LEU A 28 20.17 12.73 -2.62
CA LEU A 28 20.25 11.43 -3.26
C LEU A 28 20.89 11.46 -4.67
N SER A 29 20.98 12.63 -5.30
CA SER A 29 21.76 12.76 -6.56
C SER A 29 23.24 12.44 -6.34
N ALA A 30 23.78 12.75 -5.16
CA ALA A 30 25.16 12.40 -4.80
C ALA A 30 25.40 10.89 -4.62
N TYR A 31 24.33 10.10 -4.54
CA TYR A 31 24.37 8.64 -4.42
C TYR A 31 24.14 7.93 -5.76
N GLY A 32 24.04 8.68 -6.85
CA GLY A 32 23.90 8.14 -8.20
C GLY A 32 22.45 7.94 -8.67
N LEU A 33 21.45 8.49 -7.93
CA LEU A 33 20.09 8.53 -8.45
C LEU A 33 19.97 9.58 -9.57
N SER A 34 19.26 9.22 -10.62
CA SER A 34 19.15 10.03 -11.83
C SER A 34 17.71 10.03 -12.38
N PRO A 35 17.15 11.21 -12.71
CA PRO A 35 15.81 11.33 -13.30
C PRO A 35 15.82 11.11 -14.84
N VAL A 36 16.82 10.41 -15.36
CA VAL A 36 16.92 10.07 -16.78
C VAL A 36 16.05 8.86 -17.08
N GLU A 37 15.30 8.93 -18.18
CA GLU A 37 14.43 7.84 -18.64
C GLU A 37 15.21 6.55 -18.88
N ASN A 38 14.64 5.40 -18.53
CA ASN A 38 15.23 4.06 -18.61
C ASN A 38 16.49 3.85 -17.74
N VAL A 39 16.73 4.70 -16.74
CA VAL A 39 17.76 4.47 -15.72
C VAL A 39 17.13 3.79 -14.52
N ASP A 40 17.62 2.61 -14.14
CA ASP A 40 17.18 1.92 -12.93
C ASP A 40 17.78 2.56 -11.68
N ASN A 41 16.94 3.18 -10.87
CA ASN A 41 17.33 3.82 -9.62
C ASN A 41 17.26 2.88 -8.40
N ALA A 42 16.70 1.68 -8.51
CA ALA A 42 16.51 0.78 -7.38
C ALA A 42 17.83 0.40 -6.65
N PRO A 43 18.92 0.01 -7.36
CA PRO A 43 20.16 -0.34 -6.67
C PRO A 43 20.87 0.85 -6.04
N ALA A 44 20.78 2.05 -6.65
CA ALA A 44 21.35 3.27 -6.08
C ALA A 44 20.58 3.70 -4.82
N MET A 45 19.25 3.64 -4.85
CA MET A 45 18.38 3.94 -3.74
C MET A 45 18.66 3.01 -2.55
N ALA A 46 18.72 1.70 -2.78
CA ALA A 46 18.97 0.73 -1.71
C ALA A 46 20.32 0.99 -1.00
N ARG A 47 21.39 1.23 -1.77
CA ARG A 47 22.71 1.56 -1.20
C ARG A 47 22.70 2.90 -0.43
N ALA A 48 22.04 3.92 -0.96
CA ALA A 48 21.95 5.22 -0.32
C ALA A 48 21.24 5.12 1.03
N LEU A 49 20.08 4.46 1.06
CA LEU A 49 19.30 4.29 2.29
C LEU A 49 20.05 3.47 3.36
N GLU A 50 20.79 2.44 2.97
CA GLU A 50 21.62 1.67 3.89
C GLU A 50 22.71 2.51 4.51
N GLN A 51 23.46 3.30 3.73
CA GLN A 51 24.51 4.20 4.21
C GLN A 51 23.95 5.32 5.09
N ILE A 52 22.76 5.84 4.77
CA ILE A 52 22.10 6.87 5.57
C ILE A 52 21.62 6.29 6.90
N ARG A 53 21.07 5.07 6.90
CA ARG A 53 20.64 4.37 8.11
C ARG A 53 21.77 4.25 9.15
N GLU A 54 23.00 3.95 8.71
CA GLU A 54 24.16 3.84 9.61
C GLU A 54 24.49 5.15 10.32
N LYS A 55 23.98 6.28 9.80
CA LYS A 55 24.18 7.63 10.36
C LYS A 55 23.01 8.12 11.20
N CYS A 56 21.93 7.32 11.31
CA CYS A 56 20.75 7.66 12.10
C CYS A 56 21.03 7.55 13.60
N GLU A 57 21.13 8.69 14.29
CA GLU A 57 21.30 8.78 15.74
C GLU A 57 19.99 9.19 16.42
N GLU A 58 19.82 8.87 17.71
CA GLU A 58 18.56 9.15 18.43
C GLU A 58 18.27 10.65 18.61
N ASN A 59 19.31 11.48 18.65
CA ASN A 59 19.20 12.93 18.91
C ASN A 59 19.45 13.80 17.67
N GLN A 60 19.54 13.20 16.47
CA GLN A 60 19.80 13.91 15.24
C GLN A 60 18.63 13.77 14.27
N THR A 61 18.18 14.86 13.68
CA THR A 61 17.24 14.82 12.56
C THR A 61 18.02 14.65 11.25
N ILE A 62 17.61 13.67 10.45
CA ILE A 62 18.16 13.42 9.12
C ILE A 62 17.16 13.87 8.07
N VAL A 63 17.61 14.69 7.14
CA VAL A 63 16.84 15.11 5.97
C VAL A 63 17.44 14.49 4.71
N VAL A 64 16.67 13.64 4.05
CA VAL A 64 17.03 12.98 2.79
C VAL A 64 16.21 13.61 1.67
N THR A 65 16.86 14.20 0.69
CA THR A 65 16.18 14.84 -0.43
C THR A 65 16.39 14.09 -1.73
N LEU A 66 15.31 13.90 -2.48
CA LEU A 66 15.34 13.43 -3.86
C LEU A 66 15.02 14.64 -4.75
N PRO A 67 15.97 15.17 -5.53
CA PRO A 67 15.70 16.30 -6.41
C PRO A 67 14.52 16.04 -7.32
N LYS A 68 13.74 17.10 -7.59
CA LYS A 68 12.54 16.98 -8.42
C LYS A 68 12.84 16.35 -9.77
N GLY A 69 12.13 15.26 -10.10
CA GLY A 69 12.32 14.55 -11.37
C GLY A 69 11.36 13.36 -11.50
N ARG A 70 11.55 12.62 -12.60
CA ARG A 70 10.88 11.36 -12.83
C ARG A 70 11.90 10.24 -12.70
N TYR A 71 11.72 9.36 -11.74
CA TYR A 71 12.66 8.27 -11.44
C TYR A 71 12.02 6.93 -11.71
N GLU A 72 12.73 6.07 -12.44
CA GLU A 72 12.25 4.74 -12.78
C GLU A 72 12.95 3.67 -11.93
N PHE A 73 12.20 2.64 -11.54
CA PHE A 73 12.64 1.55 -10.68
C PHE A 73 12.25 0.22 -11.30
N TYR A 74 13.22 -0.67 -11.47
CA TYR A 74 13.04 -1.96 -12.11
C TYR A 74 13.28 -3.12 -11.13
N PRO A 75 12.56 -4.26 -11.27
CA PRO A 75 12.65 -5.35 -10.31
C PRO A 75 13.97 -6.12 -10.35
N ASP A 76 14.69 -6.13 -11.48
CA ASP A 76 15.84 -7.00 -11.69
C ASP A 76 16.97 -6.74 -10.70
N SER A 77 17.25 -5.48 -10.41
CA SER A 77 18.31 -5.04 -9.50
C SER A 77 17.80 -4.48 -8.17
N ALA A 78 16.50 -4.57 -7.91
CA ALA A 78 15.89 -4.07 -6.69
C ALA A 78 16.27 -4.91 -5.46
N ALA A 79 16.26 -4.27 -4.30
CA ALA A 79 16.51 -4.96 -3.02
C ALA A 79 15.48 -6.08 -2.80
N GLU A 80 15.96 -7.27 -2.45
CA GLU A 80 15.10 -8.39 -2.10
C GLU A 80 14.83 -8.44 -0.60
N ARG A 81 13.56 -8.57 -0.22
CA ARG A 81 13.13 -8.63 1.18
C ARG A 81 12.07 -9.70 1.40
N VAL A 82 12.16 -10.41 2.52
CA VAL A 82 11.15 -11.37 2.93
C VAL A 82 10.15 -10.65 3.85
N TYR A 83 9.03 -10.21 3.27
CA TYR A 83 7.96 -9.56 3.99
C TYR A 83 6.67 -10.37 3.92
N PHE A 84 6.01 -10.56 5.06
CA PHE A 84 4.68 -11.12 5.15
C PHE A 84 3.68 -9.98 5.38
N ILE A 85 2.91 -9.67 4.35
CA ILE A 85 2.03 -8.52 4.30
C ILE A 85 0.58 -8.99 4.42
N SER A 86 -0.14 -8.49 5.43
CA SER A 86 -1.56 -8.82 5.62
C SER A 86 -2.37 -8.48 4.36
N ASN A 87 -3.33 -9.35 4.03
CA ASN A 87 -4.27 -9.16 2.92
C ASN A 87 -3.62 -9.03 1.52
N HIS A 88 -2.37 -9.50 1.41
CA HIS A 88 -1.62 -9.57 0.14
C HIS A 88 -1.10 -10.98 -0.11
N ASP A 89 -0.68 -11.23 -1.34
CA ASP A 89 -0.05 -12.50 -1.69
C ASP A 89 1.31 -12.64 -1.00
N GLN A 90 1.55 -13.82 -0.44
CA GLN A 90 2.75 -14.08 0.37
C GLN A 90 3.93 -14.59 -0.46
N MET A 91 3.97 -14.30 -1.76
CA MET A 91 5.15 -14.58 -2.59
C MET A 91 6.36 -13.77 -2.11
N ASN A 92 7.45 -14.47 -1.85
CA ASN A 92 8.70 -13.89 -1.36
C ASN A 92 9.89 -14.47 -2.13
N PRO A 93 11.01 -13.74 -2.26
CA PRO A 93 11.22 -12.37 -1.76
C PRO A 93 10.42 -11.31 -2.54
N LYS A 94 10.11 -10.18 -1.88
CA LYS A 94 9.57 -8.99 -2.53
C LYS A 94 10.72 -8.18 -3.13
N LYS A 95 10.52 -7.63 -4.33
CA LYS A 95 11.41 -6.65 -4.95
C LYS A 95 11.00 -5.26 -4.46
N VAL A 96 11.87 -4.54 -3.76
CA VAL A 96 11.54 -3.28 -3.08
C VAL A 96 12.28 -2.11 -3.72
N GLY A 97 11.54 -1.07 -4.10
CA GLY A 97 12.10 0.14 -4.72
C GLY A 97 12.82 1.03 -3.69
N LEU A 98 12.12 1.45 -2.66
CA LEU A 98 12.63 2.30 -1.59
C LEU A 98 12.52 1.55 -0.24
N PRO A 99 13.55 0.79 0.17
CA PRO A 99 13.57 0.01 1.41
C PRO A 99 14.08 0.85 2.59
N PHE A 100 13.20 1.62 3.25
CA PHE A 100 13.54 2.30 4.51
C PHE A 100 13.43 1.29 5.67
N GLU A 101 14.52 1.03 6.36
CA GLU A 101 14.57 0.05 7.45
C GLU A 101 15.36 0.61 8.65
N GLY A 102 14.77 0.58 9.84
CA GLY A 102 15.42 1.02 11.08
C GLY A 102 15.77 2.51 11.14
N MET A 103 15.05 3.35 10.39
CA MET A 103 15.27 4.78 10.34
C MET A 103 14.77 5.47 11.60
N LYS A 104 15.51 6.48 12.06
CA LYS A 104 15.14 7.29 13.24
C LYS A 104 15.20 8.77 12.89
N ASN A 105 14.17 9.52 13.32
CA ASN A 105 14.09 10.98 13.15
C ASN A 105 14.42 11.45 11.72
N MET A 106 13.89 10.73 10.73
CA MET A 106 14.18 10.97 9.31
C MET A 106 13.05 11.71 8.62
N VAL A 107 13.40 12.68 7.80
CA VAL A 107 12.51 13.31 6.83
C VAL A 107 13.01 12.96 5.42
N PHE A 108 12.25 12.15 4.68
CA PHE A 108 12.47 11.96 3.26
C PHE A 108 11.57 12.92 2.48
N ASP A 109 12.18 13.78 1.67
CA ASP A 109 11.48 14.77 0.84
C ASP A 109 11.74 14.49 -0.64
N GLY A 110 10.71 14.00 -1.33
CA GLY A 110 10.76 13.72 -2.76
C GLY A 110 10.63 14.97 -3.66
N GLN A 111 10.45 16.15 -3.09
CA GLN A 111 10.41 17.45 -3.77
C GLN A 111 9.44 17.52 -4.97
N GLY A 112 8.37 16.73 -4.94
CA GLY A 112 7.38 16.62 -6.01
C GLY A 112 7.81 15.70 -7.16
N SER A 113 8.69 14.76 -6.89
CA SER A 113 9.14 13.75 -7.88
C SER A 113 8.06 12.71 -8.17
N GLU A 114 8.11 12.17 -9.40
CA GLU A 114 7.34 11.02 -9.83
C GLU A 114 8.20 9.76 -9.73
N LEU A 115 7.72 8.75 -8.98
CA LEU A 115 8.37 7.45 -8.87
C LEU A 115 7.58 6.44 -9.71
N ILE A 116 8.20 5.92 -10.76
CA ILE A 116 7.59 5.01 -11.72
C ILE A 116 8.19 3.62 -11.54
N PHE A 117 7.33 2.65 -11.29
CA PHE A 117 7.73 1.27 -11.05
C PHE A 117 7.42 0.39 -12.25
N HIS A 118 8.30 -0.55 -12.52
CA HIS A 118 8.23 -1.52 -13.59
C HIS A 118 8.02 -2.93 -13.03
N GLY A 119 7.32 -3.77 -13.77
CA GLY A 119 7.07 -5.15 -13.37
C GLY A 119 6.32 -5.26 -12.04
N ARG A 120 6.67 -6.27 -11.24
CA ARG A 120 6.07 -6.54 -9.92
C ARG A 120 7.01 -6.08 -8.81
N MET A 121 6.68 -4.98 -8.16
CA MET A 121 7.49 -4.38 -7.10
C MET A 121 6.65 -3.91 -5.92
N LEU A 122 7.28 -3.85 -4.75
CA LEU A 122 6.81 -3.06 -3.61
C LEU A 122 7.48 -1.68 -3.70
N PRO A 123 6.75 -0.61 -4.04
CA PRO A 123 7.35 0.70 -4.25
C PRO A 123 8.10 1.24 -3.04
N VAL A 124 7.43 1.35 -1.90
CA VAL A 124 7.99 1.94 -0.68
C VAL A 124 7.72 1.05 0.51
N SER A 125 8.74 0.73 1.27
CA SER A 125 8.60 0.10 2.60
C SER A 125 9.27 0.93 3.67
N LEU A 126 8.65 1.07 4.84
CA LEU A 126 9.22 1.65 6.05
C LEU A 126 9.02 0.64 7.18
N LEU A 127 10.11 0.12 7.74
CA LEU A 127 10.08 -0.96 8.72
C LEU A 127 10.92 -0.62 9.95
N ASP A 128 10.40 -0.98 11.12
CA ASP A 128 11.10 -0.85 12.42
C ASP A 128 11.67 0.56 12.67
N SER A 129 10.95 1.58 12.18
CA SER A 129 11.39 2.97 12.13
C SER A 129 10.64 3.84 13.14
N ARG A 130 11.23 4.99 13.52
CA ARG A 130 10.65 5.91 14.52
C ARG A 130 10.76 7.36 14.09
N ASN A 131 9.69 8.13 14.34
CA ASN A 131 9.64 9.57 14.09
C ASN A 131 10.02 9.91 12.65
N CYS A 132 9.47 9.20 11.68
CA CYS A 132 9.79 9.37 10.26
C CYS A 132 8.69 10.13 9.53
N VAL A 133 9.11 10.98 8.62
CA VAL A 133 8.23 11.68 7.66
C VAL A 133 8.66 11.33 6.25
N LEU A 134 7.74 10.80 5.45
CA LEU A 134 7.92 10.65 4.01
C LEU A 134 7.00 11.65 3.32
N LYS A 135 7.52 12.45 2.38
CA LYS A 135 6.69 13.51 1.78
C LYS A 135 7.05 13.89 0.35
N ASN A 136 6.05 14.55 -0.31
CA ASN A 136 6.18 15.24 -1.58
C ASN A 136 6.66 14.34 -2.73
N PHE A 137 5.98 13.23 -3.01
CA PHE A 137 6.22 12.40 -4.20
C PHE A 137 4.95 11.69 -4.66
N SER A 138 4.99 11.14 -5.86
CA SER A 138 3.94 10.27 -6.37
C SER A 138 4.47 8.88 -6.76
N ILE A 139 3.60 7.90 -6.68
CA ILE A 139 3.84 6.50 -7.04
C ILE A 139 2.93 6.13 -8.21
N ASP A 140 3.49 5.55 -9.25
CA ASP A 140 2.73 4.97 -10.34
C ASP A 140 3.49 3.78 -10.96
N PHE A 141 2.82 2.98 -11.78
CA PHE A 141 3.41 1.88 -12.53
C PHE A 141 3.33 2.12 -14.03
N LYS A 142 4.37 1.71 -14.74
CA LYS A 142 4.42 1.81 -16.21
C LYS A 142 3.29 1.02 -16.86
N HIS A 143 3.04 -0.19 -16.36
CA HIS A 143 2.02 -1.12 -16.86
C HIS A 143 1.17 -1.66 -15.71
N PRO A 144 0.00 -1.04 -15.44
CA PRO A 144 -0.93 -1.55 -14.44
C PRO A 144 -1.47 -2.94 -14.79
N GLN A 145 -1.64 -3.81 -13.79
CA GLN A 145 -2.22 -5.15 -13.95
C GLN A 145 -3.73 -5.14 -14.22
N ILE A 146 -4.40 -4.04 -13.90
CA ILE A 146 -5.82 -3.84 -14.19
C ILE A 146 -5.97 -3.48 -15.66
N SER A 147 -6.76 -4.25 -16.38
CA SER A 147 -7.12 -3.94 -17.76
C SER A 147 -8.38 -3.09 -17.79
N GLN A 148 -8.49 -2.20 -18.77
CA GLN A 148 -9.68 -1.37 -18.94
C GLN A 148 -10.26 -1.55 -20.32
N VAL A 149 -11.59 -1.72 -20.36
CA VAL A 149 -12.35 -1.87 -21.61
C VAL A 149 -13.58 -0.95 -21.59
N LYS A 150 -14.05 -0.57 -22.79
CA LYS A 150 -15.27 0.22 -22.96
C LYS A 150 -16.31 -0.62 -23.73
N VAL A 151 -17.50 -0.71 -23.18
CA VAL A 151 -18.61 -1.39 -23.86
C VAL A 151 -19.04 -0.59 -25.10
N VAL A 152 -19.04 -1.23 -26.25
CA VAL A 152 -19.47 -0.66 -27.52
C VAL A 152 -20.90 -1.10 -27.84
N GLU A 153 -21.21 -2.38 -27.59
CA GLU A 153 -22.51 -2.97 -27.84
C GLU A 153 -22.86 -4.01 -26.76
N ASN A 154 -24.11 -4.07 -26.37
CA ASN A 154 -24.62 -5.11 -25.49
C ASN A 154 -25.91 -5.69 -26.10
N ASP A 155 -25.83 -6.87 -26.73
CA ASP A 155 -26.99 -7.59 -27.26
C ASP A 155 -27.73 -8.29 -26.12
N THR A 156 -28.71 -7.61 -25.55
CA THR A 156 -29.50 -8.13 -24.43
C THR A 156 -30.49 -9.22 -24.82
N VAL A 157 -30.76 -9.38 -26.11
CA VAL A 157 -31.70 -10.37 -26.65
C VAL A 157 -31.01 -11.71 -26.90
N ASN A 158 -30.02 -11.72 -27.79
CA ASN A 158 -29.28 -12.93 -28.14
C ASN A 158 -28.11 -13.20 -27.19
N GLY A 159 -27.68 -12.18 -26.50
CA GLY A 159 -26.54 -12.19 -25.57
C GLY A 159 -25.24 -11.87 -26.29
N GLY A 160 -24.33 -11.35 -25.49
CA GLY A 160 -22.99 -10.98 -25.90
C GLY A 160 -22.73 -9.49 -25.78
N ILE A 161 -21.53 -9.19 -25.30
CA ILE A 161 -21.02 -7.84 -25.16
C ILE A 161 -19.84 -7.67 -26.11
N THR A 162 -19.89 -6.61 -26.92
CA THR A 162 -18.73 -6.15 -27.70
C THR A 162 -18.09 -4.98 -26.97
N PHE A 163 -16.78 -5.07 -26.76
CA PHE A 163 -16.04 -4.05 -26.04
C PHE A 163 -14.73 -3.68 -26.75
N GLU A 164 -14.29 -2.46 -26.53
CA GLU A 164 -13.01 -1.94 -27.01
C GLU A 164 -12.00 -1.92 -25.87
N VAL A 165 -10.79 -2.45 -26.09
CA VAL A 165 -9.70 -2.45 -25.11
C VAL A 165 -9.00 -1.09 -25.13
N ALA A 166 -8.79 -0.49 -23.95
CA ALA A 166 -8.13 0.81 -23.82
C ALA A 166 -6.74 0.81 -24.50
N PRO A 167 -6.33 1.91 -25.18
CA PRO A 167 -5.12 1.94 -26.01
C PRO A 167 -3.83 1.59 -25.27
N TRP A 168 -3.75 1.89 -23.99
CA TRP A 168 -2.58 1.64 -23.15
C TRP A 168 -2.53 0.23 -22.55
N VAL A 169 -3.61 -0.58 -22.68
CA VAL A 169 -3.61 -1.97 -22.19
C VAL A 169 -2.90 -2.88 -23.21
N HIS A 170 -1.92 -3.62 -22.73
CA HIS A 170 -1.26 -4.69 -23.50
C HIS A 170 -1.98 -6.00 -23.24
N TYR A 171 -2.38 -6.69 -24.30
CA TYR A 171 -3.12 -7.95 -24.22
C TYR A 171 -2.86 -8.86 -25.40
N GLU A 172 -3.26 -10.09 -25.26
CA GLU A 172 -3.31 -11.11 -26.31
C GLU A 172 -4.60 -11.92 -26.16
N ILE A 173 -5.21 -12.32 -27.28
CA ILE A 173 -6.27 -13.33 -27.27
C ILE A 173 -5.61 -14.68 -27.56
N ARG A 174 -5.43 -15.49 -26.52
CA ARG A 174 -4.80 -16.82 -26.59
C ARG A 174 -5.88 -17.89 -26.34
N ASP A 175 -6.08 -18.80 -27.29
CA ASP A 175 -7.12 -19.84 -27.21
C ASP A 175 -8.52 -19.28 -26.87
N SER A 176 -8.89 -18.16 -27.48
CA SER A 176 -10.13 -17.42 -27.22
C SER A 176 -10.24 -16.90 -25.76
N VAL A 177 -9.13 -16.70 -25.06
CA VAL A 177 -9.07 -16.12 -23.70
C VAL A 177 -8.32 -14.80 -23.73
N PHE A 178 -8.83 -13.80 -23.03
CA PHE A 178 -8.11 -12.53 -22.82
C PHE A 178 -6.97 -12.72 -21.82
N VAL A 179 -5.76 -12.45 -22.26
CA VAL A 179 -4.57 -12.46 -21.41
C VAL A 179 -3.98 -11.03 -21.40
N ALA A 180 -4.08 -10.36 -20.28
CA ALA A 180 -3.40 -9.10 -20.04
C ALA A 180 -1.91 -9.35 -19.84
N LYS A 181 -1.07 -8.46 -20.36
CA LYS A 181 0.39 -8.62 -20.35
C LYS A 181 1.07 -7.35 -19.84
N GLY A 182 2.15 -7.53 -19.11
CA GLY A 182 3.02 -6.44 -18.68
C GLY A 182 4.45 -6.92 -18.52
N GLU A 183 5.26 -6.14 -17.86
CA GLU A 183 6.67 -6.43 -17.63
C GLU A 183 6.82 -7.56 -16.61
N GLY A 184 7.12 -8.77 -17.12
CA GLY A 184 7.33 -9.95 -16.28
C GLY A 184 6.07 -10.58 -15.69
N TRP A 185 4.87 -10.26 -16.22
CA TRP A 185 3.62 -10.88 -15.79
C TRP A 185 2.61 -11.04 -16.92
N GLU A 186 1.78 -12.06 -16.80
CA GLU A 186 0.60 -12.30 -17.63
C GLU A 186 -0.57 -12.69 -16.71
N LEU A 187 -1.76 -12.12 -16.93
CA LEU A 187 -2.93 -12.32 -16.11
C LEU A 187 -4.20 -12.47 -16.95
N THR A 188 -5.09 -13.35 -16.52
CA THR A 188 -6.47 -13.39 -17.04
C THR A 188 -7.38 -12.77 -16.00
N PRO A 189 -8.07 -11.64 -16.29
CA PRO A 189 -9.01 -11.04 -15.35
C PRO A 189 -10.13 -12.00 -14.97
N GLY A 190 -10.53 -11.97 -13.69
CA GLY A 190 -11.63 -12.82 -13.18
C GLY A 190 -12.88 -12.02 -12.81
N SER A 191 -12.71 -10.76 -12.47
CA SER A 191 -13.78 -9.85 -12.06
C SER A 191 -13.53 -8.43 -12.54
N GLY A 192 -14.51 -7.56 -12.35
CA GLY A 192 -14.38 -6.16 -12.68
C GLY A 192 -15.34 -5.26 -11.92
N ILE A 193 -15.10 -3.97 -12.07
CA ILE A 193 -15.99 -2.90 -11.60
C ILE A 193 -16.32 -2.02 -12.79
N ALA A 194 -17.60 -1.69 -12.94
CA ALA A 194 -18.06 -0.86 -14.03
C ALA A 194 -18.27 0.60 -13.60
N PHE A 195 -17.91 1.52 -14.50
CA PHE A 195 -18.02 2.95 -14.33
C PHE A 195 -18.84 3.57 -15.45
N GLU A 196 -19.59 4.60 -15.13
CA GLU A 196 -20.24 5.46 -16.15
C GLU A 196 -19.14 6.19 -16.94
N GLY A 197 -19.24 6.12 -18.26
CA GLY A 197 -18.17 6.64 -19.13
C GLY A 197 -17.94 8.14 -19.03
N ASP A 198 -18.99 8.91 -18.73
CA ASP A 198 -18.93 10.37 -18.70
C ASP A 198 -18.60 10.94 -17.30
N THR A 199 -19.12 10.31 -16.24
CA THR A 199 -19.01 10.81 -14.85
C THR A 199 -17.91 10.14 -14.06
N ARG A 200 -17.44 8.98 -14.48
CA ARG A 200 -16.55 8.06 -13.74
C ARG A 200 -17.15 7.53 -12.43
N HIS A 201 -18.45 7.69 -12.22
CA HIS A 201 -19.12 7.10 -11.08
C HIS A 201 -19.27 5.59 -11.28
N LEU A 202 -19.33 4.86 -10.16
CA LEU A 202 -19.59 3.44 -10.16
C LEU A 202 -21.01 3.16 -10.71
N VAL A 203 -21.13 2.24 -11.64
CA VAL A 203 -22.43 1.70 -12.02
C VAL A 203 -22.97 0.90 -10.84
N TYR A 204 -24.20 1.18 -10.45
CA TYR A 204 -24.81 0.58 -9.27
C TYR A 204 -24.73 -0.95 -9.28
N ASN A 205 -24.32 -1.51 -8.16
CA ASN A 205 -24.24 -2.96 -7.91
C ASN A 205 -23.33 -3.72 -8.90
N THR A 206 -22.22 -3.12 -9.34
CA THR A 206 -21.24 -3.77 -10.24
C THR A 206 -19.89 -4.05 -9.56
N SER A 207 -19.81 -4.04 -8.23
CA SER A 207 -18.62 -4.48 -7.53
C SER A 207 -18.39 -5.98 -7.77
N ASP A 208 -17.17 -6.32 -8.22
CA ASP A 208 -16.73 -7.69 -8.49
C ASP A 208 -17.64 -8.51 -9.43
N ILE A 209 -18.18 -7.88 -10.45
CA ILE A 209 -18.94 -8.60 -11.46
C ILE A 209 -18.05 -9.57 -12.24
N PRO A 210 -18.54 -10.76 -12.58
CA PRO A 210 -17.83 -11.66 -13.48
C PRO A 210 -17.61 -11.00 -14.85
N VAL A 211 -16.40 -11.11 -15.38
CA VAL A 211 -16.06 -10.57 -16.70
C VAL A 211 -16.01 -11.68 -17.75
N GLY A 212 -16.55 -11.42 -18.93
CA GLY A 212 -16.64 -12.37 -20.03
C GLY A 212 -15.36 -12.44 -20.85
N VAL A 213 -14.30 -12.96 -20.28
CA VAL A 213 -12.95 -12.99 -20.89
C VAL A 213 -12.59 -14.32 -21.57
N ARG A 214 -13.60 -15.19 -21.81
CA ARG A 214 -13.41 -16.51 -22.45
C ARG A 214 -14.40 -16.76 -23.59
N GLY A 215 -13.95 -17.49 -24.60
CA GLY A 215 -14.75 -17.72 -25.83
C GLY A 215 -14.84 -16.44 -26.66
N LEU A 216 -13.79 -15.67 -26.68
CA LEU A 216 -13.71 -14.36 -27.32
C LEU A 216 -13.47 -14.46 -28.81
N ILE A 217 -13.99 -13.47 -29.53
CA ILE A 217 -13.78 -13.27 -30.96
C ILE A 217 -13.21 -11.84 -31.13
N GLU A 218 -12.01 -11.72 -31.65
CA GLU A 218 -11.48 -10.41 -32.03
C GLU A 218 -12.08 -10.01 -33.39
N VAL A 219 -12.96 -9.02 -33.39
CA VAL A 219 -13.68 -8.54 -34.56
C VAL A 219 -12.77 -7.66 -35.44
N SER A 220 -11.97 -6.83 -34.78
CA SER A 220 -10.91 -6.01 -35.37
C SER A 220 -9.91 -5.67 -34.27
N PRO A 221 -8.74 -5.11 -34.59
CA PRO A 221 -7.76 -4.76 -33.57
C PRO A 221 -8.40 -3.98 -32.40
N ARG A 222 -8.27 -4.50 -31.19
CA ARG A 222 -8.84 -3.99 -29.92
C ARG A 222 -10.36 -4.08 -29.76
N LEU A 223 -11.12 -4.44 -30.79
CA LEU A 223 -12.57 -4.62 -30.71
C LEU A 223 -12.88 -6.11 -30.56
N ILE A 224 -13.39 -6.48 -29.40
CA ILE A 224 -13.56 -7.87 -29.00
C ILE A 224 -15.03 -8.14 -28.68
N LYS A 225 -15.56 -9.23 -29.24
CA LYS A 225 -16.88 -9.75 -28.91
C LYS A 225 -16.77 -10.91 -27.95
N SER A 226 -17.50 -10.81 -26.82
CA SER A 226 -17.70 -11.87 -25.84
C SER A 226 -19.12 -12.41 -25.94
N PRO A 227 -19.39 -13.47 -26.73
CA PRO A 227 -20.74 -13.94 -27.01
C PRO A 227 -21.50 -14.47 -25.78
N ARG A 228 -20.79 -14.86 -24.74
CA ARG A 228 -21.34 -15.45 -23.51
C ARG A 228 -21.48 -14.48 -22.36
N TRP A 229 -20.96 -13.25 -22.50
CA TRP A 229 -21.06 -12.24 -21.45
C TRP A 229 -22.44 -11.60 -21.49
N LYS A 230 -23.17 -11.74 -20.41
CA LYS A 230 -24.53 -11.21 -20.25
C LYS A 230 -24.62 -10.42 -18.95
N ASP A 231 -24.79 -9.13 -19.05
CA ASP A 231 -25.05 -8.24 -17.92
C ASP A 231 -25.77 -6.98 -18.41
N ASN A 232 -27.06 -6.87 -18.09
CA ASN A 232 -27.90 -5.78 -18.59
C ASN A 232 -27.53 -4.41 -18.01
N ARG A 233 -26.66 -4.34 -17.00
CA ARG A 233 -26.16 -3.10 -16.41
C ARG A 233 -25.07 -2.45 -17.27
N LEU A 234 -24.42 -3.23 -18.12
CA LEU A 234 -23.29 -2.79 -18.94
C LEU A 234 -23.79 -2.23 -20.27
N VAL A 235 -24.27 -1.00 -20.24
CA VAL A 235 -24.77 -0.31 -21.46
C VAL A 235 -23.61 0.21 -22.30
N PRO A 236 -23.80 0.48 -23.61
CA PRO A 236 -22.80 1.14 -24.46
C PRO A 236 -22.28 2.43 -23.82
N GLY A 237 -20.95 2.61 -23.80
CA GLY A 237 -20.27 3.71 -23.12
C GLY A 237 -19.77 3.36 -21.72
N THR A 238 -20.27 2.30 -21.07
CA THR A 238 -19.76 1.84 -19.78
C THR A 238 -18.29 1.44 -19.89
N VAL A 239 -17.47 1.91 -18.95
CA VAL A 239 -16.06 1.53 -18.82
C VAL A 239 -15.91 0.51 -17.71
N ILE A 240 -15.17 -0.57 -17.97
CA ILE A 240 -14.98 -1.65 -17.01
C ILE A 240 -13.50 -1.79 -16.71
N ALA A 241 -13.14 -1.63 -15.44
CA ALA A 241 -11.84 -2.01 -14.92
C ALA A 241 -11.87 -3.50 -14.56
N MET A 242 -11.08 -4.30 -15.28
CA MET A 242 -11.03 -5.75 -15.11
C MET A 242 -9.78 -6.14 -14.35
N ARG A 243 -9.93 -6.88 -13.26
CA ARG A 243 -8.84 -7.28 -12.37
C ARG A 243 -8.72 -8.80 -12.18
N SER A 244 -7.51 -9.24 -11.85
CA SER A 244 -7.28 -10.54 -11.22
C SER A 244 -7.46 -10.41 -9.70
N TRP A 245 -7.36 -11.54 -8.98
CA TRP A 245 -7.35 -11.52 -7.51
C TRP A 245 -5.94 -11.44 -6.91
N GLU A 246 -4.92 -11.32 -7.75
CA GLU A 246 -3.55 -11.18 -7.30
C GLU A 246 -3.32 -9.78 -6.68
N ARG A 247 -2.69 -9.77 -5.51
CA ARG A 247 -2.31 -8.57 -4.76
C ARG A 247 -0.85 -8.68 -4.34
N PRO A 248 0.12 -8.53 -5.26
CA PRO A 248 1.54 -8.79 -4.97
C PRO A 248 2.11 -7.92 -3.87
N ALA A 249 1.82 -6.61 -3.88
CA ALA A 249 2.33 -5.65 -2.91
C ALA A 249 1.46 -4.37 -2.86
N PRO A 250 1.43 -3.67 -1.72
CA PRO A 250 0.86 -2.32 -1.62
C PRO A 250 1.81 -1.28 -2.24
N GLY A 251 1.31 -0.05 -2.48
CA GLY A 251 2.14 1.09 -2.88
C GLY A 251 3.10 1.55 -1.77
N VAL A 252 2.60 1.60 -0.54
CA VAL A 252 3.40 1.89 0.66
C VAL A 252 3.12 0.82 1.71
N PHE A 253 4.18 0.26 2.29
CA PHE A 253 4.10 -0.72 3.37
C PHE A 253 4.79 -0.18 4.63
N LEU A 254 4.02 -0.04 5.72
CA LEU A 254 4.53 0.32 7.05
C LEU A 254 4.45 -0.90 7.96
N TYR A 255 5.55 -1.22 8.65
CA TYR A 255 5.55 -2.37 9.56
C TYR A 255 6.40 -2.10 10.81
N HIS A 256 5.78 -2.22 11.98
CA HIS A 256 6.40 -1.96 13.28
C HIS A 256 6.94 -0.52 13.48
N ASP A 257 6.42 0.43 12.74
CA ASP A 257 6.81 1.83 12.85
C ASP A 257 6.10 2.54 14.00
N VAL A 258 6.73 3.59 14.51
CA VAL A 258 6.16 4.43 15.56
C VAL A 258 6.30 5.90 15.18
N ASN A 259 5.21 6.66 15.26
CA ASN A 259 5.12 8.08 14.91
C ASN A 259 5.55 8.34 13.46
N THR A 260 4.83 7.76 12.53
CA THR A 260 5.07 7.93 11.08
C THR A 260 4.09 8.92 10.48
N THR A 261 4.60 9.86 9.70
CA THR A 261 3.80 10.80 8.91
C THR A 261 4.05 10.58 7.41
N LEU A 262 2.98 10.41 6.65
CA LEU A 262 2.98 10.44 5.19
C LEU A 262 2.31 11.74 4.75
N GLU A 263 3.09 12.66 4.17
CA GLU A 263 2.65 14.02 3.86
C GLU A 263 2.70 14.27 2.34
N ASN A 264 1.60 14.69 1.75
CA ASN A 264 1.57 15.12 0.35
C ASN A 264 2.10 14.04 -0.63
N ILE A 265 1.68 12.78 -0.42
CA ILE A 265 2.01 11.63 -1.27
C ILE A 265 0.80 11.25 -2.10
N LYS A 266 1.00 10.96 -3.39
CA LYS A 266 -0.05 10.49 -4.28
C LYS A 266 0.27 9.09 -4.80
N VAL A 267 -0.65 8.16 -4.64
CA VAL A 267 -0.57 6.83 -5.26
C VAL A 267 -1.56 6.79 -6.41
N HIS A 268 -1.05 6.80 -7.63
CA HIS A 268 -1.87 6.75 -8.84
C HIS A 268 -2.20 5.33 -9.26
N TYR A 269 -1.34 4.38 -8.89
CA TYR A 269 -1.60 2.95 -9.03
C TYR A 269 -0.77 2.14 -8.04
N ALA A 270 -1.33 1.03 -7.56
CA ALA A 270 -0.61 -0.03 -6.83
C ALA A 270 -1.24 -1.40 -7.13
N GLU A 271 -0.39 -2.43 -7.11
CA GLU A 271 -0.77 -3.82 -7.40
C GLU A 271 -1.52 -4.53 -6.25
N GLY A 272 -1.75 -3.84 -5.17
CA GLY A 272 -2.53 -4.24 -4.01
C GLY A 272 -3.28 -3.04 -3.47
N MET A 273 -3.04 -2.69 -2.22
CA MET A 273 -3.57 -1.48 -1.56
C MET A 273 -2.66 -0.28 -1.83
N GLY A 274 -3.20 0.94 -1.73
CA GLY A 274 -2.37 2.15 -1.83
C GLY A 274 -1.40 2.28 -0.67
N LEU A 275 -1.90 2.11 0.55
CA LEU A 275 -1.13 2.00 1.79
C LEU A 275 -1.59 0.77 2.57
N LEU A 276 -0.66 -0.02 3.06
CA LEU A 276 -0.90 -0.97 4.14
C LEU A 276 0.05 -0.69 5.31
N ALA A 277 -0.52 -0.33 6.46
CA ALA A 277 0.18 -0.24 7.73
C ALA A 277 -0.16 -1.45 8.59
N GLN A 278 0.87 -2.11 9.13
CA GLN A 278 0.74 -3.34 9.90
C GLN A 278 1.52 -3.24 11.19
N MET A 279 0.88 -3.52 12.33
CA MET A 279 1.51 -3.54 13.66
C MET A 279 2.24 -2.24 14.02
N SER A 280 1.88 -1.12 13.39
CA SER A 280 2.51 0.19 13.59
C SER A 280 1.69 1.06 14.56
N GLU A 281 2.30 2.14 15.07
CA GLU A 281 1.70 2.98 16.10
C GLU A 281 1.82 4.46 15.77
N ASN A 282 0.73 5.22 15.94
CA ASN A 282 0.62 6.66 15.68
C ASN A 282 0.98 7.01 14.23
N ILE A 283 0.03 6.83 13.33
CA ILE A 283 0.19 7.09 11.89
C ILE A 283 -0.61 8.32 11.51
N THR A 284 0.04 9.26 10.84
CA THR A 284 -0.61 10.46 10.28
C THR A 284 -0.49 10.46 8.77
N LEU A 285 -1.62 10.58 8.10
CA LEU A 285 -1.75 10.84 6.67
C LEU A 285 -2.21 12.28 6.50
N ASP A 286 -1.36 13.16 5.95
CA ASP A 286 -1.66 14.56 5.69
C ASP A 286 -1.49 14.86 4.20
N GLY A 287 -2.60 14.96 3.47
CA GLY A 287 -2.56 15.07 2.02
C GLY A 287 -2.11 13.77 1.31
N PHE A 288 -2.10 12.62 2.02
CA PHE A 288 -1.91 11.31 1.37
C PHE A 288 -3.15 11.00 0.54
N SER A 289 -2.95 10.70 -0.74
CA SER A 289 -4.05 10.48 -1.67
C SER A 289 -3.82 9.22 -2.51
N VAL A 290 -4.89 8.47 -2.74
CA VAL A 290 -4.97 7.44 -3.76
C VAL A 290 -5.93 7.99 -4.81
N CYS A 291 -5.39 8.47 -5.92
CA CYS A 291 -6.14 9.29 -6.86
C CYS A 291 -5.61 9.16 -8.29
N LEU A 292 -6.44 9.45 -9.26
CA LEU A 292 -6.07 9.59 -10.66
C LEU A 292 -5.08 10.76 -10.84
N LYS A 293 -4.35 10.80 -11.96
CA LYS A 293 -3.41 11.89 -12.26
C LYS A 293 -4.09 13.23 -12.57
N GLY A 294 -5.40 13.21 -12.72
CA GLY A 294 -6.22 14.38 -13.02
C GLY A 294 -7.33 14.02 -14.01
N ALA A 295 -7.99 15.04 -14.54
CA ALA A 295 -9.13 14.87 -15.46
C ALA A 295 -8.74 14.14 -16.76
N ASP A 296 -7.51 14.32 -17.22
CA ASP A 296 -6.99 13.72 -18.46
C ASP A 296 -6.41 12.32 -18.27
N ASP A 297 -6.37 11.76 -17.04
CA ASP A 297 -5.95 10.39 -16.83
C ASP A 297 -6.94 9.45 -17.56
N PRO A 298 -6.49 8.60 -18.50
CA PRO A 298 -7.38 7.70 -19.23
C PRO A 298 -7.91 6.55 -18.37
N ARG A 299 -7.38 6.36 -17.16
CA ARG A 299 -7.78 5.30 -16.23
C ARG A 299 -8.99 5.72 -15.41
N TYR A 300 -9.82 4.75 -15.05
CA TYR A 300 -10.97 4.87 -14.15
C TYR A 300 -10.72 4.23 -12.79
N PHE A 301 -9.53 3.71 -12.57
CA PHE A 301 -9.12 3.00 -11.37
C PHE A 301 -7.77 3.50 -10.87
N THR A 302 -7.48 3.22 -9.60
CA THR A 302 -6.18 3.48 -8.94
C THR A 302 -5.59 2.19 -8.39
N THR A 303 -6.09 1.64 -7.28
CA THR A 303 -5.50 0.47 -6.63
C THR A 303 -6.30 -0.81 -6.87
N GLN A 304 -5.63 -1.94 -6.83
CA GLN A 304 -6.22 -3.27 -6.96
C GLN A 304 -7.21 -3.60 -5.82
N ALA A 305 -7.00 -3.00 -4.65
CA ALA A 305 -7.83 -3.13 -3.47
C ALA A 305 -7.97 -1.77 -2.76
N ASP A 306 -7.95 -1.74 -1.43
CA ASP A 306 -8.19 -0.55 -0.61
C ASP A 306 -7.25 0.61 -0.93
N ALA A 307 -7.71 1.84 -0.74
CA ALA A 307 -6.81 2.98 -0.77
C ALA A 307 -5.87 2.97 0.44
N THR A 308 -6.41 2.80 1.65
CA THR A 308 -5.60 2.72 2.88
C THR A 308 -6.10 1.60 3.80
N HIS A 309 -5.18 0.86 4.37
CA HIS A 309 -5.48 -0.31 5.18
C HIS A 309 -4.58 -0.39 6.42
N PHE A 310 -5.18 -0.49 7.60
CA PHE A 310 -4.49 -0.53 8.88
C PHE A 310 -4.78 -1.85 9.59
N SER A 311 -3.80 -2.74 9.63
CA SER A 311 -3.92 -4.06 10.24
C SER A 311 -3.19 -4.13 11.57
N ALA A 312 -3.92 -4.35 12.66
CA ALA A 312 -3.38 -4.45 14.02
C ALA A 312 -2.53 -3.25 14.46
N CYS A 313 -2.84 -2.06 13.97
CA CYS A 313 -2.19 -0.82 14.37
C CYS A 313 -2.67 -0.34 15.75
N LYS A 314 -1.87 0.52 16.39
CA LYS A 314 -2.14 1.08 17.73
C LYS A 314 -2.07 2.61 17.73
N GLY A 315 -2.51 3.20 18.84
CA GLY A 315 -2.47 4.65 19.03
C GLY A 315 -3.39 5.39 18.08
N ALA A 316 -2.98 6.57 17.64
CA ALA A 316 -3.77 7.41 16.74
C ALA A 316 -3.55 7.04 15.27
N ILE A 317 -4.63 6.94 14.52
CA ILE A 317 -4.64 6.88 13.05
C ILE A 317 -5.38 8.14 12.58
N ILE A 318 -4.65 9.03 11.93
CA ILE A 318 -5.15 10.33 11.48
C ILE A 318 -5.05 10.41 9.96
N SER A 319 -6.19 10.62 9.29
CA SER A 319 -6.23 10.91 7.84
C SER A 319 -6.90 12.25 7.62
N LYS A 320 -6.20 13.17 6.99
CA LYS A 320 -6.69 14.52 6.68
C LYS A 320 -6.14 15.03 5.35
N ASN A 321 -6.87 15.93 4.71
CA ASN A 321 -6.49 16.58 3.45
C ASN A 321 -6.19 15.61 2.29
N GLY A 322 -6.64 14.35 2.35
CA GLY A 322 -6.44 13.32 1.33
C GLY A 322 -7.62 13.21 0.37
N LEU A 323 -7.37 12.55 -0.76
CA LEU A 323 -8.38 12.17 -1.75
C LEU A 323 -8.28 10.66 -2.02
N TYR A 324 -9.40 9.95 -1.92
CA TYR A 324 -9.47 8.51 -2.20
C TYR A 324 -10.51 8.27 -3.29
N GLU A 325 -10.05 7.94 -4.48
CA GLU A 325 -10.91 7.70 -5.66
C GLU A 325 -10.38 6.57 -6.54
N GLY A 326 -11.27 5.90 -7.24
CA GLY A 326 -10.93 4.86 -8.21
C GLY A 326 -10.30 3.58 -7.62
N MET A 327 -10.19 3.46 -6.29
CA MET A 327 -9.80 2.20 -5.65
C MET A 327 -10.87 1.13 -5.86
N MET A 328 -10.45 -0.13 -5.93
CA MET A 328 -11.37 -1.25 -6.20
C MET A 328 -11.87 -1.96 -4.93
N ASP A 329 -11.72 -1.33 -3.76
CA ASP A 329 -12.23 -1.78 -2.46
C ASP A 329 -12.38 -0.55 -1.53
N ASP A 330 -12.15 -0.66 -0.22
CA ASP A 330 -12.38 0.37 0.78
C ASP A 330 -11.49 1.62 0.62
N ALA A 331 -12.02 2.79 0.94
CA ALA A 331 -11.21 4.01 1.05
C ALA A 331 -10.30 3.96 2.28
N ILE A 332 -10.85 3.54 3.43
CA ILE A 332 -10.12 3.38 4.70
C ILE A 332 -10.62 2.11 5.38
N ASN A 333 -9.74 1.16 5.63
CA ASN A 333 -10.03 -0.05 6.37
C ASN A 333 -9.14 -0.13 7.63
N VAL A 334 -9.74 -0.35 8.79
CA VAL A 334 -9.03 -0.47 10.07
C VAL A 334 -9.50 -1.70 10.81
N HIS A 335 -8.63 -2.70 10.97
CA HIS A 335 -8.98 -3.92 11.67
C HIS A 335 -7.78 -4.62 12.31
N GLY A 336 -8.05 -5.63 13.13
CA GLY A 336 -7.07 -6.59 13.62
C GLY A 336 -7.21 -7.93 12.90
N THR A 337 -6.23 -8.80 13.06
CA THR A 337 -6.27 -10.17 12.52
C THR A 337 -6.62 -11.15 13.64
N TYR A 338 -7.65 -11.97 13.43
CA TYR A 338 -8.00 -13.04 14.35
C TYR A 338 -7.12 -14.27 14.14
N LEU A 339 -6.76 -14.91 15.26
CA LEU A 339 -6.22 -16.27 15.25
C LEU A 339 -7.27 -17.27 15.74
N LYS A 340 -7.39 -18.38 15.07
CA LYS A 340 -8.14 -19.53 15.61
C LYS A 340 -7.27 -20.28 16.61
N VAL A 341 -7.72 -20.46 17.84
CA VAL A 341 -7.10 -21.35 18.80
C VAL A 341 -7.29 -22.79 18.31
N VAL A 342 -6.21 -23.44 17.97
CA VAL A 342 -6.22 -24.81 17.41
C VAL A 342 -5.77 -25.87 18.42
N ARG A 343 -5.08 -25.44 19.48
CA ARG A 343 -4.65 -26.36 20.55
C ARG A 343 -4.37 -25.59 21.84
N ARG A 344 -4.86 -26.13 22.97
CA ARG A 344 -4.40 -25.77 24.32
C ARG A 344 -3.26 -26.68 24.73
N VAL A 345 -2.12 -26.11 25.06
CA VAL A 345 -0.93 -26.86 25.52
C VAL A 345 -1.01 -27.07 27.03
N ASN A 346 -1.32 -25.99 27.76
CA ASN A 346 -1.55 -25.97 29.20
C ASN A 346 -2.40 -24.74 29.57
N ASP A 347 -2.53 -24.42 30.84
CA ASP A 347 -3.40 -23.32 31.31
C ASP A 347 -2.96 -21.92 30.89
N SER A 348 -1.70 -21.76 30.48
CA SER A 348 -1.15 -20.48 30.06
C SER A 348 -0.60 -20.47 28.63
N THR A 349 -0.69 -21.59 27.92
CA THR A 349 -0.10 -21.71 26.58
C THR A 349 -1.09 -22.26 25.56
N LEU A 350 -1.32 -21.47 24.52
CA LEU A 350 -2.21 -21.80 23.41
C LEU A 350 -1.44 -21.76 22.09
N VAL A 351 -1.93 -22.51 21.12
CA VAL A 351 -1.47 -22.43 19.72
C VAL A 351 -2.57 -21.81 18.89
N GLY A 352 -2.30 -20.63 18.33
CA GLY A 352 -3.16 -19.94 17.40
C GLY A 352 -2.72 -20.16 15.95
N ARG A 353 -3.68 -20.13 15.02
CA ARG A 353 -3.44 -20.25 13.58
C ARG A 353 -4.14 -19.13 12.83
N TYR A 354 -3.45 -18.52 11.88
CA TYR A 354 -4.07 -17.69 10.85
C TYR A 354 -4.98 -18.55 9.97
N MET A 355 -6.15 -18.05 9.65
CA MET A 355 -7.16 -18.80 8.90
C MET A 355 -7.41 -18.24 7.49
N HIS A 356 -6.82 -17.11 7.15
CA HIS A 356 -6.93 -16.50 5.82
C HIS A 356 -5.66 -16.75 5.00
N PRO A 357 -5.75 -17.12 3.71
CA PRO A 357 -4.59 -17.43 2.87
C PRO A 357 -3.65 -16.24 2.64
N GLN A 358 -4.15 -15.01 2.76
CA GLN A 358 -3.37 -13.78 2.63
C GLN A 358 -3.03 -13.14 3.99
N SER A 359 -3.20 -13.85 5.12
CA SER A 359 -2.94 -13.30 6.46
C SER A 359 -2.17 -14.30 7.30
N TYR A 360 -0.90 -14.53 6.97
CA TYR A 360 0.00 -15.39 7.74
C TYR A 360 1.45 -14.92 7.62
N GLY A 361 2.31 -15.46 8.49
CA GLY A 361 3.76 -15.26 8.42
C GLY A 361 4.26 -13.98 9.11
N PHE A 362 3.40 -13.05 9.50
CA PHE A 362 3.76 -11.87 10.28
C PHE A 362 3.52 -12.10 11.79
N GLU A 363 4.02 -11.19 12.62
CA GLU A 363 3.76 -11.20 14.04
C GLU A 363 2.29 -10.85 14.31
N TRP A 364 1.64 -11.55 15.25
CA TRP A 364 0.23 -11.28 15.57
C TRP A 364 0.06 -10.31 16.73
N GLY A 365 0.94 -10.38 17.72
CA GLY A 365 0.90 -9.55 18.91
C GLY A 365 2.24 -9.57 19.63
N ARG A 366 2.45 -8.59 20.47
CA ARG A 366 3.69 -8.40 21.24
C ARG A 366 3.49 -8.72 22.71
N VAL A 367 4.57 -9.04 23.39
CA VAL A 367 4.58 -9.18 24.86
C VAL A 367 4.02 -7.90 25.49
N GLY A 368 3.05 -8.08 26.39
CA GLY A 368 2.31 -6.98 27.03
C GLY A 368 0.97 -6.63 26.39
N ASP A 369 0.71 -7.08 25.17
CA ASP A 369 -0.57 -6.85 24.51
C ASP A 369 -1.72 -7.55 25.22
N SER A 370 -2.89 -6.91 25.23
CA SER A 370 -4.12 -7.50 25.75
C SER A 370 -4.77 -8.41 24.72
N VAL A 371 -5.18 -9.60 25.14
CA VAL A 371 -5.86 -10.60 24.32
C VAL A 371 -7.21 -10.91 24.91
N GLN A 372 -8.23 -10.96 24.05
CA GLN A 372 -9.58 -11.39 24.41
C GLN A 372 -9.94 -12.62 23.55
N PHE A 373 -10.48 -13.66 24.21
CA PHE A 373 -11.02 -14.82 23.51
C PHE A 373 -12.49 -14.58 23.18
N ILE A 374 -12.91 -15.08 22.03
CA ILE A 374 -14.29 -15.00 21.56
C ILE A 374 -14.78 -16.36 21.03
N HIS A 375 -16.06 -16.61 21.15
CA HIS A 375 -16.72 -17.71 20.44
C HIS A 375 -16.83 -17.37 18.95
N SER A 376 -16.26 -18.22 18.09
CA SER A 376 -16.21 -17.95 16.64
C SER A 376 -17.59 -17.94 15.96
N SER A 377 -18.60 -18.60 16.54
CA SER A 377 -19.95 -18.68 15.98
C SER A 377 -20.89 -17.57 16.46
N THR A 378 -20.68 -17.04 17.68
CA THR A 378 -21.57 -16.05 18.30
C THR A 378 -20.91 -14.70 18.51
N MET A 379 -19.57 -14.61 18.39
CA MET A 379 -18.74 -13.44 18.71
C MET A 379 -18.81 -13.03 20.18
N GLU A 380 -19.37 -13.88 21.06
CA GLU A 380 -19.42 -13.63 22.49
C GLU A 380 -18.04 -13.73 23.14
N LEU A 381 -17.78 -12.87 24.11
CA LEU A 381 -16.53 -12.85 24.86
C LEU A 381 -16.41 -14.06 25.78
N ILE A 382 -15.25 -14.67 25.83
CA ILE A 382 -14.94 -15.80 26.72
C ILE A 382 -13.96 -15.31 27.79
N GLY A 383 -14.42 -15.32 29.03
CA GLY A 383 -13.60 -15.00 30.19
C GLY A 383 -13.11 -13.55 30.24
N ALA A 384 -12.08 -13.31 31.04
CA ALA A 384 -11.47 -11.99 31.20
C ALA A 384 -10.43 -11.72 30.09
N ARG A 385 -10.00 -10.46 30.01
CA ARG A 385 -8.84 -10.07 29.19
C ARG A 385 -7.56 -10.71 29.75
N ASN A 386 -6.75 -11.23 28.86
CA ASN A 386 -5.45 -11.83 29.16
C ASN A 386 -4.33 -10.94 28.60
N ARG A 387 -3.09 -11.21 28.98
CA ARG A 387 -1.90 -10.55 28.42
C ARG A 387 -1.00 -11.57 27.75
N ILE A 388 -0.38 -11.17 26.65
CA ILE A 388 0.70 -11.92 26.03
C ILE A 388 1.93 -11.77 26.89
N THR A 389 2.45 -12.86 27.44
CA THR A 389 3.71 -12.87 28.24
C THR A 389 4.87 -13.40 27.41
N GLU A 390 4.59 -14.24 26.41
CA GLU A 390 5.57 -14.75 25.45
C GLU A 390 4.84 -15.07 24.14
N GLY A 391 5.43 -14.69 23.01
CA GLY A 391 4.97 -15.05 21.67
C GLY A 391 6.13 -15.65 20.88
N ARG A 392 5.94 -16.83 20.28
CA ARG A 392 6.92 -17.46 19.39
C ARG A 392 6.25 -17.93 18.12
N ARG A 393 6.83 -17.61 16.98
CA ARG A 393 6.44 -18.25 15.72
C ARG A 393 6.84 -19.72 15.77
N SER A 394 5.91 -20.64 15.52
CA SER A 394 6.26 -22.00 15.16
C SER A 394 6.27 -22.11 13.64
N SER A 395 7.19 -22.94 13.09
CA SER A 395 7.33 -23.15 11.65
C SER A 395 5.97 -23.35 10.96
N ARG A 396 5.67 -22.51 9.99
CA ARG A 396 4.59 -22.52 9.00
C ARG A 396 3.17 -22.11 9.39
N SER A 397 2.70 -22.15 10.62
CA SER A 397 1.29 -21.79 10.88
C SER A 397 0.84 -21.66 12.35
N GLY A 398 1.69 -21.47 13.33
CA GLY A 398 1.24 -21.37 14.73
C GLY A 398 2.04 -20.36 15.57
N LEU A 399 1.33 -19.58 16.36
CA LEU A 399 1.87 -18.72 17.41
C LEU A 399 1.66 -19.43 18.76
N ARG A 400 2.67 -19.45 19.60
CA ARG A 400 2.50 -19.80 21.02
C ARG A 400 2.22 -18.53 21.80
N ILE A 401 1.10 -18.47 22.48
CA ILE A 401 0.71 -17.42 23.43
C ILE A 401 0.83 -18.04 24.81
N ARG A 402 1.59 -17.41 25.68
CA ARG A 402 1.66 -17.73 27.10
C ARG A 402 0.97 -16.68 27.92
#